data_5e285d48b946907e111cabd1a7524eba
#
_entry.id   5e285d48b946907e111cabd1a7524eba
#
_cell.length_a   1.000
_cell.length_b   1.000
_cell.length_c   1.000
_cell.angle_alpha   90.00
_cell.angle_beta   90.00
_cell.angle_gamma   90.00
#
_symmetry.space_group_name_H-M   'P 1'
#
loop_
_entity.id
_entity.type
_entity.pdbx_description
1 polymer ?
#
loop_
_entity_poly.entity_id
_entity_poly.type
_entity_poly.pdbx_seq_one_letter_code
_entity_poly.pdbx_strand_id
1 'polypeptide(L)' 'MAQFYKELKDLRQSREISLEEISERTKINISYLNAIESGNFGEIETPYLRLFLRAYAEEIGG' A
#
# COMPACT_ATOMS: atom_id res chain seq x y z
N MET A 1 -15.59 7.74 8.50
CA MET A 1 -14.79 6.62 8.29
C MET A 1 -13.67 6.89 7.39
N ALA A 2 -12.55 6.58 7.84
CA ALA A 2 -11.35 6.83 7.08
C ALA A 2 -11.30 5.88 5.91
N GLN A 3 -11.09 6.40 4.74
CA GLN A 3 -10.86 5.62 3.55
C GLN A 3 -9.52 5.98 2.96
N PHE A 4 -8.55 6.12 3.85
CA PHE A 4 -7.24 6.57 3.42
C PHE A 4 -6.60 5.59 2.43
N TYR A 5 -6.93 4.30 2.54
CA TYR A 5 -6.36 3.33 1.63
C TYR A 5 -6.85 3.57 0.20
N LYS A 6 -8.09 4.01 0.06
CA LYS A 6 -8.62 4.32 -1.26
C LYS A 6 -7.97 5.60 -1.80
N GLU A 7 -7.78 6.57 -0.92
CA GLU A 7 -7.13 7.81 -1.33
C GLU A 7 -5.69 7.56 -1.74
N LEU A 8 -5.02 6.66 -1.04
CA LEU A 8 -3.65 6.31 -1.39
C LEU A 8 -3.59 5.62 -2.75
N LYS A 9 -4.54 4.73 -3.01
CA LYS A 9 -4.60 4.08 -4.30
C LYS A 9 -4.83 5.09 -5.41
N ASP A 10 -5.77 6.01 -5.19
CA ASP A 10 -6.06 7.04 -6.19
C ASP A 10 -4.83 7.90 -6.44
N LEU A 11 -4.13 8.28 -5.39
CA LEU A 11 -2.91 9.07 -5.52
C LEU A 11 -1.85 8.29 -6.29
N ARG A 12 -1.68 7.00 -5.97
CA ARG A 12 -0.72 6.17 -6.66
C ARG A 12 -1.01 6.14 -8.16
N GLN A 13 -2.28 5.94 -8.51
CA GLN A 13 -2.66 5.85 -9.90
C GLN A 13 -2.48 7.18 -10.61
N SER A 14 -2.75 8.27 -9.91
CA SER A 14 -2.56 9.59 -10.51
C SER A 14 -1.10 9.88 -10.80
N ARG A 15 -0.20 9.22 -10.10
CA ARG A 15 1.23 9.38 -10.31
C ARG A 15 1.81 8.28 -11.18
N GLU A 16 0.93 7.41 -11.69
CA GLU A 16 1.31 6.36 -12.64
C GLU A 16 2.36 5.41 -12.06
N ILE A 17 2.20 5.09 -10.78
CA ILE A 17 3.08 4.16 -10.10
C ILE A 17 2.36 2.81 -10.00
N SER A 18 3.00 1.75 -10.47
CA SER A 18 2.40 0.42 -10.40
C SER A 18 2.68 -0.22 -9.05
N LEU A 19 1.81 -1.19 -8.69
CA LEU A 19 2.05 -1.95 -7.47
C LEU A 19 3.32 -2.79 -7.58
N GLU A 20 3.60 -3.27 -8.77
CA GLU A 20 4.82 -4.04 -9.00
C GLU A 20 6.05 -3.19 -8.68
N GLU A 21 6.00 -1.94 -9.06
CA GLU A 21 7.11 -1.04 -8.80
C GLU A 21 7.30 -0.83 -7.31
N ILE A 22 6.22 -0.63 -6.59
CA ILE A 22 6.30 -0.45 -5.15
C ILE A 22 6.81 -1.73 -4.49
N SER A 23 6.32 -2.87 -4.94
CA SER A 23 6.76 -4.15 -4.39
C SER A 23 8.25 -4.33 -4.57
N GLU A 24 8.76 -3.95 -5.73
CA GLU A 24 10.19 -4.09 -6.01
C GLU A 24 11.03 -3.19 -5.11
N ARG A 25 10.56 -1.98 -4.90
CA ARG A 25 11.33 -1.00 -4.12
C ARG A 25 11.29 -1.29 -2.63
N THR A 26 10.15 -1.73 -2.15
CA THR A 26 9.97 -1.96 -0.71
C THR A 26 10.28 -3.38 -0.29
N LYS A 27 10.35 -4.29 -1.25
CA LYS A 27 10.52 -5.72 -0.98
C LYS A 27 9.31 -6.31 -0.27
N ILE A 28 8.18 -5.65 -0.37
CA ILE A 28 6.93 -6.13 0.18
C ILE A 28 6.22 -6.95 -0.89
N ASN A 29 5.74 -8.13 -0.51
CA ASN A 29 4.99 -8.96 -1.43
C ASN A 29 3.79 -8.19 -1.97
N ILE A 30 3.57 -8.29 -3.28
CA ILE A 30 2.52 -7.52 -3.92
C ILE A 30 1.14 -7.88 -3.39
N SER A 31 0.96 -9.10 -2.89
CA SER A 31 -0.33 -9.48 -2.33
C SER A 31 -0.67 -8.67 -1.08
N TYR A 32 0.34 -8.27 -0.31
CA TYR A 32 0.10 -7.41 0.83
C TYR A 32 -0.28 -6.00 0.39
N LEU A 33 0.34 -5.52 -0.69
CA LEU A 33 0.00 -4.20 -1.21
C LEU A 33 -1.42 -4.19 -1.74
N ASN A 34 -1.84 -5.27 -2.40
CA ASN A 34 -3.22 -5.41 -2.84
C ASN A 34 -4.18 -5.40 -1.66
N ALA A 35 -3.80 -6.07 -0.58
CA ALA A 35 -4.65 -6.11 0.61
C ALA A 35 -4.81 -4.72 1.20
N ILE A 36 -3.75 -3.93 1.19
CA ILE A 36 -3.82 -2.56 1.69
C ILE A 36 -4.80 -1.75 0.84
N GLU A 37 -4.71 -1.87 -0.47
CA GLU A 37 -5.54 -1.06 -1.36
C GLU A 37 -7.00 -1.45 -1.31
N SER A 38 -7.29 -2.70 -0.95
CA SER A 38 -8.68 -3.13 -0.83
C SER A 38 -9.20 -3.01 0.60
N GLY A 39 -8.36 -2.56 1.51
CA GLY A 39 -8.78 -2.42 2.90
C GLY A 39 -8.87 -3.74 3.64
N ASN A 40 -8.32 -4.79 3.08
CA ASN A 40 -8.40 -6.12 3.67
C ASN A 40 -7.22 -6.37 4.59
N PHE A 41 -7.16 -5.59 5.67
CA PHE A 41 -6.00 -5.59 6.55
C PHE A 41 -5.87 -6.90 7.33
N GLY A 42 -6.91 -7.70 7.36
CA GLY A 42 -6.85 -8.96 8.06
C GLY A 42 -5.88 -9.96 7.44
N GLU A 43 -5.49 -9.73 6.20
CA GLU A 43 -4.54 -10.62 5.53
C GLU A 43 -3.09 -10.28 5.87
N ILE A 44 -2.87 -9.21 6.61
CA ILE A 44 -1.53 -8.79 6.98
C ILE A 44 -1.37 -8.98 8.47
N GLU A 45 -0.30 -9.65 8.87
CA GLU A 45 -0.04 -9.82 10.29
C GLU A 45 0.15 -8.48 10.96
N THR A 46 -0.50 -8.31 12.08
CA THR A 46 -0.58 -7.02 12.75
C THR A 46 0.77 -6.33 12.96
N PRO A 47 1.83 -7.03 13.36
CA PRO A 47 3.10 -6.33 13.58
C PRO A 47 3.65 -5.66 12.33
N TYR A 48 3.27 -6.15 11.15
CA TYR A 48 3.82 -5.62 9.90
C TYR A 48 2.91 -4.62 9.22
N LEU A 49 1.65 -4.54 9.65
CA LEU A 49 0.69 -3.69 8.95
C LEU A 49 1.13 -2.23 8.91
N ARG A 50 1.53 -1.69 10.05
CA ARG A 50 1.98 -0.31 10.12
C ARG A 50 3.19 -0.06 9.24
N LEU A 51 4.12 -1.00 9.30
CA LEU A 51 5.35 -0.87 8.53
C LEU A 51 5.05 -0.86 7.04
N PHE A 52 4.18 -1.78 6.61
CA PHE A 52 3.82 -1.87 5.21
C PHE A 52 3.06 -0.64 4.75
N LEU A 53 2.14 -0.15 5.58
CA LEU A 53 1.38 1.04 5.23
C LEU A 53 2.31 2.24 5.07
N ARG A 54 3.26 2.37 5.97
CA ARG A 54 4.18 3.49 5.91
C ARG A 54 5.05 3.42 4.66
N ALA A 55 5.60 2.24 4.38
CA ALA A 55 6.44 2.08 3.21
C ALA A 55 5.66 2.35 1.93
N TYR A 56 4.42 1.86 1.88
CA TYR A 56 3.57 2.07 0.72
C TYR A 56 3.30 3.55 0.52
N ALA A 57 2.94 4.24 1.58
CA ALA A 57 2.63 5.66 1.47
C ALA A 57 3.86 6.48 1.07
N GLU A 58 5.03 6.12 1.61
CA GLU A 58 6.24 6.85 1.29
C GLU A 58 6.62 6.69 -0.18
N GLU A 59 6.39 5.51 -0.74
CA GLU A 59 6.71 5.29 -2.15
C GLU A 59 5.81 6.09 -3.07
N ILE A 60 4.60 6.35 -2.63
CA ILE A 60 3.67 7.16 -3.41
C ILE A 60 4.00 8.65 -3.27
N GLY A 61 4.71 9.00 -2.23
CA GLY A 61 5.04 10.39 -1.98
C GLY A 61 4.02 11.10 -1.13
N GLY A 62 3.25 10.31 -0.39
CA GLY A 62 2.22 10.87 0.47
C GLY A 62 2.71 11.29 1.81
#